data_0b3b3ef0c2d8eac3f0d64227e02df191
#
_entry.id   0b3b3ef0c2d8eac3f0d64227e02df191
#
_cell.length_a   1.000
_cell.length_b   1.000
_cell.length_c   1.000
_cell.angle_alpha   90.00
_cell.angle_beta   90.00
_cell.angle_gamma   90.00
#
_symmetry.space_group_name_H-M   'P 1'
#
loop_
_entity.id
_entity.type
_entity.pdbx_description
1 polymer ?
#
loop_
_entity_poly.entity_id
_entity_poly.type
_entity_poly.pdbx_seq_one_letter_code
_entity_poly.pdbx_strand_id
1 'polypeptide(L)'
;YHMLSFRNDVPFAMDILGDMLCNSKYERYHVEVEKDTIWQELQSTNDDAFETLMENVYFNVYRDHMMGLPILGEINNIHKITRDMIVEFHQRMYYGENMVIVGTGNVEHQQIVDLAEQNFGKLQRNNGGV
;
A
#
# COMPACT_ATOMS: atom_id res chain seq x y z
N TYR A 1 -3.91 0.08 1.74
CA TYR A 1 -4.48 -1.28 1.83
C TYR A 1 -5.90 -1.19 2.34
N HIS A 2 -6.78 -1.98 1.76
CA HIS A 2 -8.21 -1.97 2.08
C HIS A 2 -8.72 -3.41 2.11
N MET A 3 -9.55 -3.72 3.11
CA MET A 3 -10.22 -5.02 3.23
C MET A 3 -11.66 -4.83 3.66
N LEU A 4 -12.57 -5.50 2.97
CA LEU A 4 -13.99 -5.59 3.32
C LEU A 4 -14.26 -6.98 3.88
N SER A 5 -14.87 -7.06 5.06
CA SER A 5 -15.19 -8.33 5.73
C SER A 5 -16.54 -8.27 6.42
N PHE A 6 -17.12 -9.43 6.74
CA PHE A 6 -18.22 -9.49 7.68
C PHE A 6 -17.73 -9.18 9.10
N ARG A 7 -18.65 -8.74 9.96
CA ARG A 7 -18.33 -8.39 11.36
C ARG A 7 -17.56 -9.48 12.10
N ASN A 8 -17.98 -10.73 11.94
CA ASN A 8 -17.38 -11.87 12.64
C ASN A 8 -15.96 -12.20 12.14
N ASP A 9 -15.61 -11.74 10.94
CA ASP A 9 -14.33 -12.02 10.29
C ASP A 9 -13.31 -10.88 10.47
N VAL A 10 -13.67 -9.82 11.20
CA VAL A 10 -12.77 -8.69 11.48
C VAL A 10 -11.44 -9.13 12.10
N PRO A 11 -11.41 -10.06 13.10
CA PRO A 11 -10.14 -10.54 13.63
C PRO A 11 -9.26 -11.23 12.58
N PHE A 12 -9.87 -12.04 11.72
CA PHE A 12 -9.17 -12.72 10.62
C PHE A 12 -8.68 -11.72 9.56
N ALA A 13 -9.48 -10.72 9.23
CA ALA A 13 -9.07 -9.65 8.31
C ALA A 13 -7.86 -8.86 8.84
N MET A 14 -7.84 -8.55 10.14
CA MET A 14 -6.72 -7.88 10.79
C MET A 14 -5.46 -8.74 10.84
N ASP A 15 -5.60 -10.04 11.06
CA ASP A 15 -4.49 -11.01 11.03
C ASP A 15 -3.86 -11.08 9.63
N ILE A 16 -4.67 -11.20 8.58
CA ILE A 16 -4.19 -11.18 7.18
C ILE A 16 -3.44 -9.88 6.88
N LEU A 17 -4.01 -8.72 7.21
CA LEU A 17 -3.37 -7.43 6.96
C LEU A 17 -2.05 -7.31 7.73
N GLY A 18 -2.03 -7.75 8.98
CA GLY A 18 -0.83 -7.76 9.81
C GLY A 18 0.27 -8.65 9.21
N ASP A 19 -0.06 -9.87 8.80
CA ASP A 19 0.89 -10.78 8.17
C ASP A 19 1.42 -10.23 6.84
N MET A 20 0.53 -9.74 5.98
CA MET A 20 0.92 -9.13 4.70
C MET A 20 1.89 -7.97 4.88
N LEU A 21 1.65 -7.09 5.85
CA LEU A 21 2.41 -5.86 6.00
C LEU A 21 3.69 -6.05 6.84
N CYS A 22 3.66 -6.94 7.84
CA CYS A 22 4.78 -7.14 8.75
C CYS A 22 5.74 -8.24 8.27
N ASN A 23 5.26 -9.24 7.51
CA ASN A 23 5.99 -10.45 7.16
C ASN A 23 6.20 -10.65 5.65
N SER A 24 6.04 -9.60 4.85
CA SER A 24 6.26 -9.65 3.41
C SER A 24 7.65 -10.15 3.05
N LYS A 25 7.74 -11.16 2.19
CA LYS A 25 9.01 -11.79 1.77
C LYS A 25 9.63 -11.16 0.54
N TYR A 26 8.81 -10.51 -0.28
CA TYR A 26 9.24 -9.90 -1.54
C TYR A 26 10.08 -10.86 -2.40
N GLU A 27 9.57 -12.09 -2.61
CA GLU A 27 10.27 -13.07 -3.43
C GLU A 27 10.52 -12.51 -4.85
N ARG A 28 11.73 -12.69 -5.37
CA ARG A 28 12.14 -12.09 -6.66
C ARG A 28 11.17 -12.42 -7.79
N TYR A 29 10.73 -13.68 -7.85
CA TYR A 29 9.76 -14.11 -8.85
C TYR A 29 8.45 -13.32 -8.76
N HIS A 30 7.90 -13.12 -7.55
CA HIS A 30 6.66 -12.37 -7.37
C HIS A 30 6.84 -10.89 -7.72
N VAL A 31 7.99 -10.30 -7.42
CA VAL A 31 8.29 -8.92 -7.83
C VAL A 31 8.30 -8.77 -9.36
N GLU A 32 8.85 -9.72 -10.09
CA GLU A 32 8.85 -9.66 -11.55
C GLU A 32 7.45 -9.89 -12.14
N VAL A 33 6.67 -10.83 -11.59
CA VAL A 33 5.26 -11.04 -12.02
C VAL A 33 4.42 -9.80 -11.77
N GLU A 34 4.63 -9.12 -10.62
CA GLU A 34 3.87 -7.91 -10.28
C GLU A 34 4.14 -6.75 -11.25
N LYS A 35 5.35 -6.63 -11.81
CA LYS A 35 5.64 -5.64 -12.84
C LYS A 35 4.76 -5.82 -14.09
N ASP A 36 4.53 -7.08 -14.49
CA ASP A 36 3.66 -7.38 -15.62
C ASP A 36 2.19 -7.07 -15.28
N THR A 37 1.77 -7.33 -14.05
CA THR A 37 0.43 -6.97 -13.55
C THR A 37 0.23 -5.46 -13.58
N ILE A 38 1.17 -4.68 -13.05
CA ILE A 38 1.12 -3.21 -13.05
C ILE A 38 1.09 -2.67 -14.49
N TRP A 39 1.84 -3.29 -15.40
CA TRP A 39 1.80 -2.89 -16.80
C TRP A 39 0.43 -3.10 -17.45
N GLN A 40 -0.24 -4.22 -17.14
CA GLN A 40 -1.60 -4.48 -17.60
C GLN A 40 -2.62 -3.51 -16.99
N GLU A 41 -2.48 -3.20 -15.70
CA GLU A 41 -3.30 -2.18 -15.03
C GLU A 41 -3.13 -0.82 -15.67
N LEU A 42 -1.90 -0.41 -15.98
CA LEU A 42 -1.60 0.86 -16.65
C LEU A 42 -2.29 0.95 -18.03
N GLN A 43 -2.29 -0.13 -18.79
CA GLN A 43 -3.01 -0.16 -20.07
C GLN A 43 -4.52 -0.04 -19.87
N SER A 44 -5.07 -0.76 -18.89
CA SER A 44 -6.51 -0.68 -18.57
C SER A 44 -6.91 0.73 -18.13
N THR A 45 -6.09 1.40 -17.31
CA THR A 45 -6.33 2.79 -16.89
C THR A 45 -6.27 3.76 -18.06
N ASN A 46 -5.31 3.58 -18.98
CA ASN A 46 -5.20 4.40 -20.18
C ASN A 46 -6.40 4.24 -21.14
N ASP A 47 -7.05 3.09 -21.13
CA ASP A 47 -8.26 2.82 -21.92
C ASP A 47 -9.54 3.39 -21.24
N ASP A 48 -9.47 3.74 -19.94
CA ASP A 48 -10.56 4.40 -19.22
C ASP A 48 -10.47 5.93 -19.37
N ALA A 49 -11.41 6.50 -20.12
CA ALA A 49 -11.42 7.94 -20.40
C ALA A 49 -11.61 8.80 -19.13
N PHE A 50 -12.33 8.32 -18.12
CA PHE A 50 -12.55 9.05 -16.88
C PHE A 50 -11.29 9.04 -16.00
N GLU A 51 -10.65 7.90 -15.82
CA GLU A 51 -9.40 7.78 -15.06
C GLU A 51 -8.30 8.62 -15.71
N THR A 52 -8.14 8.53 -17.03
CA THR A 52 -7.17 9.34 -17.80
C THR A 52 -7.45 10.84 -17.66
N LEU A 53 -8.73 11.25 -17.69
CA LEU A 53 -9.10 12.65 -17.46
C LEU A 53 -8.70 13.11 -16.06
N MET A 54 -9.00 12.30 -15.04
CA MET A 54 -8.69 12.64 -13.64
C MET A 54 -7.19 12.74 -13.39
N GLU A 55 -6.38 11.81 -13.89
CA GLU A 55 -4.91 11.90 -13.81
C GLU A 55 -4.39 13.18 -14.47
N ASN A 56 -4.90 13.55 -15.66
CA ASN A 56 -4.55 14.80 -16.32
C ASN A 56 -4.96 16.04 -15.51
N VAL A 57 -6.11 16.01 -14.86
CA VAL A 57 -6.53 17.10 -13.94
C VAL A 57 -5.54 17.23 -12.78
N TYR A 58 -5.22 16.13 -12.09
CA TYR A 58 -4.25 16.15 -10.99
C TYR A 58 -2.86 16.62 -11.46
N PHE A 59 -2.37 16.12 -12.58
CA PHE A 59 -1.10 16.55 -13.16
C PHE A 59 -1.04 18.07 -13.42
N ASN A 60 -2.11 18.64 -13.96
CA ASN A 60 -2.13 20.06 -14.31
C ASN A 60 -2.37 20.98 -13.08
N VAL A 61 -3.18 20.52 -12.13
CA VAL A 61 -3.49 21.29 -10.89
C VAL A 61 -2.29 21.24 -9.92
N TYR A 62 -1.66 20.09 -9.78
CA TYR A 62 -0.56 19.87 -8.84
C TYR A 62 0.79 19.75 -9.56
N ARG A 63 1.01 20.60 -10.56
CA ARG A 63 2.26 20.64 -11.31
C ARG A 63 3.45 20.81 -10.37
N ASP A 64 4.48 19.99 -10.56
CA ASP A 64 5.70 19.95 -9.73
C ASP A 64 5.49 19.53 -8.26
N HIS A 65 4.35 18.92 -7.95
CA HIS A 65 4.05 18.37 -6.63
C HIS A 65 3.76 16.87 -6.72
N MET A 66 4.07 16.10 -5.66
CA MET A 66 3.86 14.65 -5.64
C MET A 66 2.42 14.21 -5.91
N MET A 67 1.43 15.04 -5.58
CA MET A 67 0.02 14.80 -5.89
C MET A 67 -0.32 14.79 -7.38
N GLY A 68 0.53 15.35 -8.22
CA GLY A 68 0.39 15.34 -9.67
C GLY A 68 1.06 14.16 -10.36
N LEU A 69 1.75 13.29 -9.63
CA LEU A 69 2.38 12.11 -10.21
C LEU A 69 1.33 11.04 -10.51
N PRO A 70 1.51 10.25 -11.59
CA PRO A 70 0.59 9.17 -11.92
C PRO A 70 0.57 8.11 -10.82
N ILE A 71 -0.60 7.56 -10.50
CA ILE A 71 -0.79 6.61 -9.38
C ILE A 71 0.01 5.33 -9.60
N LEU A 72 -0.01 4.80 -10.81
CA LEU A 72 0.73 3.58 -11.17
C LEU A 72 2.21 3.84 -11.49
N GLY A 73 2.62 5.11 -11.55
CA GLY A 73 3.98 5.49 -11.91
C GLY A 73 4.26 5.38 -13.41
N GLU A 74 5.52 5.64 -13.79
CA GLU A 74 5.98 5.55 -15.16
C GLU A 74 6.55 4.16 -15.46
N ILE A 75 6.18 3.57 -16.59
CA ILE A 75 6.61 2.23 -17.02
C ILE A 75 8.14 2.06 -17.00
N ASN A 76 8.87 3.09 -17.42
CA ASN A 76 10.33 3.07 -17.44
C ASN A 76 10.94 2.98 -16.02
N ASN A 77 10.23 3.46 -15.00
CA ASN A 77 10.64 3.35 -13.61
C ASN A 77 10.24 2.00 -13.03
N ILE A 78 9.07 1.48 -13.36
CA ILE A 78 8.59 0.17 -12.92
C ILE A 78 9.57 -0.94 -13.29
N HIS A 79 10.07 -0.93 -14.53
CA HIS A 79 11.06 -1.92 -14.99
C HIS A 79 12.40 -1.85 -14.22
N LYS A 80 12.76 -0.69 -13.68
CA LYS A 80 14.02 -0.50 -12.91
C LYS A 80 13.90 -0.88 -11.45
N ILE A 81 12.69 -1.00 -10.91
CA ILE A 81 12.47 -1.38 -9.50
C ILE A 81 13.01 -2.78 -9.28
N THR A 82 13.85 -2.90 -8.26
CA THR A 82 14.39 -4.20 -7.82
C THR A 82 13.79 -4.61 -6.49
N ARG A 83 13.86 -5.91 -6.19
CA ARG A 83 13.48 -6.43 -4.88
C ARG A 83 14.17 -5.67 -3.74
N ASP A 84 15.45 -5.39 -3.88
CA ASP A 84 16.23 -4.75 -2.81
C ASP A 84 15.76 -3.30 -2.56
N MET A 85 15.38 -2.58 -3.61
CA MET A 85 14.75 -1.25 -3.47
C MET A 85 13.40 -1.32 -2.74
N ILE A 86 12.59 -2.34 -3.00
CA ILE A 86 11.31 -2.55 -2.32
C ILE A 86 11.54 -2.86 -0.83
N VAL A 87 12.47 -3.76 -0.52
CA VAL A 87 12.83 -4.11 0.86
C VAL A 87 13.34 -2.89 1.63
N GLU A 88 14.25 -2.12 1.03
CA GLU A 88 14.76 -0.88 1.65
C GLU A 88 13.64 0.14 1.90
N PHE A 89 12.76 0.34 0.90
CA PHE A 89 11.60 1.22 1.05
C PHE A 89 10.68 0.75 2.18
N HIS A 90 10.37 -0.55 2.22
CA HIS A 90 9.52 -1.13 3.26
C HIS A 90 10.13 -0.91 4.65
N GLN A 91 11.41 -1.24 4.84
CA GLN A 91 12.10 -1.05 6.12
C GLN A 91 12.13 0.41 6.57
N ARG A 92 12.24 1.34 5.62
CA ARG A 92 12.30 2.78 5.91
C ARG A 92 10.94 3.38 6.20
N MET A 93 9.86 2.90 5.56
CA MET A 93 8.56 3.55 5.59
C MET A 93 7.51 2.84 6.43
N TYR A 94 7.67 1.51 6.68
CA TYR A 94 6.68 0.70 7.38
C TYR A 94 7.05 0.52 8.86
N TYR A 95 6.84 1.57 9.63
CA TYR A 95 7.00 1.57 11.09
C TYR A 95 5.72 2.14 11.74
N GLY A 96 5.51 1.84 13.03
CA GLY A 96 4.24 2.08 13.71
C GLY A 96 3.74 3.51 13.62
N GLU A 97 4.63 4.51 13.82
CA GLU A 97 4.27 5.92 13.80
C GLU A 97 3.88 6.45 12.40
N ASN A 98 4.21 5.71 11.35
CA ASN A 98 3.86 6.05 9.96
C ASN A 98 2.63 5.32 9.45
N MET A 99 1.93 4.58 10.31
CA MET A 99 0.75 3.81 9.95
C MET A 99 -0.49 4.30 10.68
N VAL A 100 -1.62 4.29 9.98
CA VAL A 100 -2.94 4.55 10.54
C VAL A 100 -3.87 3.41 10.17
N ILE A 101 -4.50 2.80 11.17
CA ILE A 101 -5.50 1.76 11.00
C ILE A 101 -6.88 2.37 11.23
N VAL A 102 -7.77 2.20 10.25
CA VAL A 102 -9.14 2.71 10.31
C VAL A 102 -10.11 1.55 10.15
N GLY A 103 -10.99 1.37 11.12
CA GLY A 103 -12.12 0.44 11.05
C GLY A 103 -13.44 1.20 10.97
N THR A 104 -14.27 0.90 9.96
CA THR A 104 -15.59 1.52 9.77
C THR A 104 -16.66 0.45 9.69
N GLY A 105 -17.90 0.80 10.08
CA GLY A 105 -19.05 -0.10 10.06
C GLY A 105 -19.42 -0.63 11.44
N ASN A 106 -19.90 -1.88 11.50
CA ASN A 106 -20.35 -2.47 12.75
C ASN A 106 -19.19 -3.11 13.55
N VAL A 107 -18.29 -2.25 14.03
CA VAL A 107 -17.10 -2.63 14.83
C VAL A 107 -17.04 -1.80 16.11
N GLU A 108 -16.46 -2.40 17.15
CA GLU A 108 -16.18 -1.71 18.41
C GLU A 108 -14.74 -1.16 18.38
N HIS A 109 -14.58 0.11 18.79
CA HIS A 109 -13.27 0.78 18.76
C HIS A 109 -12.21 0.00 19.54
N GLN A 110 -12.53 -0.44 20.76
CA GLN A 110 -11.56 -1.16 21.59
C GLN A 110 -11.14 -2.50 20.96
N GLN A 111 -12.07 -3.19 20.30
CA GLN A 111 -11.72 -4.41 19.55
C GLN A 111 -10.69 -4.13 18.43
N ILE A 112 -10.86 -3.03 17.69
CA ILE A 112 -9.89 -2.66 16.65
C ILE A 112 -8.53 -2.30 17.25
N VAL A 113 -8.51 -1.59 18.40
CA VAL A 113 -7.26 -1.26 19.11
C VAL A 113 -6.54 -2.53 19.57
N ASP A 114 -7.24 -3.47 20.18
CA ASP A 114 -6.66 -4.72 20.68
C ASP A 114 -6.11 -5.58 19.53
N LEU A 115 -6.85 -5.67 18.41
CA LEU A 115 -6.41 -6.38 17.21
C LEU A 115 -5.22 -5.69 16.54
N ALA A 116 -5.20 -4.36 16.53
CA ALA A 116 -4.06 -3.59 16.00
C ALA A 116 -2.80 -3.85 16.83
N GLU A 117 -2.89 -3.80 18.14
CA GLU A 117 -1.76 -4.12 19.05
C GLU A 117 -1.28 -5.57 18.85
N GLN A 118 -2.19 -6.52 18.74
CA GLN A 118 -1.86 -7.92 18.53
C GLN A 118 -1.11 -8.17 17.23
N ASN A 119 -1.54 -7.55 16.12
CA ASN A 119 -1.04 -7.85 14.78
C ASN A 119 0.09 -6.91 14.33
N PHE A 120 0.12 -5.67 14.82
CA PHE A 120 1.08 -4.65 14.41
C PHE A 120 1.99 -4.15 15.54
N GLY A 121 1.74 -4.51 16.81
CA GLY A 121 2.49 -4.03 17.97
C GLY A 121 3.98 -4.39 17.97
N LYS A 122 4.42 -5.32 17.11
CA LYS A 122 5.83 -5.69 16.90
C LYS A 122 6.56 -4.84 15.89
N LEU A 123 5.87 -3.94 15.19
CA LEU A 123 6.51 -3.03 14.25
C LEU A 123 7.57 -2.19 14.96
N GLN A 124 8.68 -2.00 14.28
CA GLN A 124 9.76 -1.16 14.81
C GLN A 124 9.25 0.27 14.99
N ARG A 125 9.72 0.91 16.06
CA ARG A 125 9.53 2.35 16.24
C ARG A 125 10.59 3.11 15.46
N ASN A 126 10.24 4.28 14.96
CA ASN A 126 11.22 5.16 14.33
C ASN A 126 12.21 5.65 15.42
N ASN A 127 13.43 5.18 15.37
CA ASN A 127 14.51 5.61 16.27
C ASN A 127 15.17 6.92 15.84
N GLY A 128 14.44 7.79 15.12
CA GLY A 128 14.90 9.15 14.78
C GLY A 128 15.90 9.23 13.62
N GLY A 129 15.97 8.22 12.78
CA GLY A 129 16.76 8.22 11.55
C GLY A 129 15.90 8.68 10.35
N VAL A 130 15.77 9.99 10.18
CA VAL A 130 15.43 10.61 8.89
C VAL A 130 16.66 11.33 8.43
#